data_b0c9ae055d6f31ef07867778b3ed3e7b
#
_entry.id   b0c9ae055d6f31ef07867778b3ed3e7b
#
_cell.length_a   1.000
_cell.length_b   1.000
_cell.length_c   1.000
_cell.angle_alpha   90.00
_cell.angle_beta   90.00
_cell.angle_gamma   90.00
#
_symmetry.space_group_name_H-M   'P 1'
#
loop_
_entity.id
_entity.type
_entity.pdbx_description
1 polymer ?
#
loop_
_entity_poly.entity_id
_entity_poly.type
_entity_poly.pdbx_seq_one_letter_code
_entity_poly.pdbx_strand_id
1 'polypeptide(L)'
;ILQNQEESSGYTKEYLLVIDDPVSSFDIENKTGIMSFLRYQLGKFLLGNKDTRAIIMTHDLPTYYDSEKIFKELTAASETICGEKPVYRLYELKNQKLVTFSYNKRQEYSELIKIVYNYALGNATEYELVIGNIMRQMLEAFSTFQYKKGFDDISTDQSILALLPEDVYKTYFENLMYRLI
;
A
#
# COMPACT_ATOMS: atom_id res chain seq x y z
N ILE A 1 23.15 16.88 -18.80
CA ILE A 1 21.69 16.89 -18.96
C ILE A 1 21.33 18.36 -19.19
N LEU A 2 21.16 18.75 -20.45
CA LEU A 2 20.66 20.07 -20.83
C LEU A 2 19.17 20.13 -20.46
N GLN A 3 18.86 20.76 -19.32
CA GLN A 3 17.47 21.13 -19.01
C GLN A 3 17.09 22.28 -19.96
N ASN A 4 16.11 22.04 -20.81
CA ASN A 4 15.50 23.09 -21.59
C ASN A 4 14.93 24.14 -20.63
N GLN A 5 15.25 25.41 -20.84
CA GLN A 5 14.76 26.54 -20.02
C GLN A 5 13.22 26.62 -20.04
N GLU A 6 12.57 26.10 -21.09
CA GLU A 6 11.11 26.04 -21.20
C GLU A 6 10.49 25.00 -20.24
N GLU A 7 11.15 23.88 -19.94
CA GLU A 7 10.69 22.93 -18.94
C GLU A 7 10.75 23.50 -17.52
N SER A 8 11.72 24.34 -17.21
CA SER A 8 11.85 24.93 -15.88
C SER A 8 10.76 25.96 -15.56
N SER A 9 10.22 26.66 -16.56
CA SER A 9 9.16 27.66 -16.36
C SER A 9 7.81 27.03 -15.97
N GLY A 10 7.56 25.79 -16.34
CA GLY A 10 6.34 25.04 -16.00
C GLY A 10 6.21 24.76 -14.48
N TYR A 11 7.31 24.52 -13.79
CA TYR A 11 7.31 24.14 -12.37
C TYR A 11 7.24 25.33 -11.41
N THR A 12 7.34 26.55 -11.90
CA THR A 12 7.26 27.77 -11.07
C THR A 12 5.83 28.26 -10.82
N LYS A 13 4.86 27.69 -11.50
CA LYS A 13 3.44 28.01 -11.30
C LYS A 13 2.86 27.22 -10.13
N GLU A 14 1.81 27.74 -9.55
CA GLU A 14 1.00 27.04 -8.55
C GLU A 14 0.16 25.96 -9.19
N TYR A 15 0.16 24.76 -8.60
CA TYR A 15 -0.63 23.62 -9.04
C TYR A 15 -1.30 22.91 -7.87
N LEU A 16 -2.46 22.35 -8.15
CA LEU A 16 -3.04 21.26 -7.36
C LEU A 16 -2.90 19.96 -8.17
N LEU A 17 -2.00 19.09 -7.74
CA LEU A 17 -1.78 17.79 -8.35
C LEU A 17 -2.67 16.76 -7.64
N VAL A 18 -3.54 16.11 -8.41
CA VAL A 18 -4.38 15.03 -7.89
C VAL A 18 -4.00 13.76 -8.63
N ILE A 19 -3.55 12.74 -7.89
CA ILE A 19 -3.04 11.48 -8.43
C ILE A 19 -3.88 10.37 -7.79
N ASP A 20 -4.62 9.67 -8.63
CA ASP A 20 -5.49 8.59 -8.20
C ASP A 20 -4.87 7.25 -8.60
N ASP A 21 -4.61 6.43 -7.60
CA ASP A 21 -4.17 5.06 -7.68
C ASP A 21 -3.02 4.78 -8.70
N PRO A 22 -1.86 5.41 -8.51
CA PRO A 22 -0.83 5.51 -9.54
C PRO A 22 -0.23 4.16 -9.99
N VAL A 23 -0.46 3.07 -9.24
CA VAL A 23 0.19 1.77 -9.50
C VAL A 23 -0.74 0.55 -9.37
N SER A 24 -2.05 0.73 -9.44
CA SER A 24 -3.06 -0.32 -9.16
C SER A 24 -3.02 -1.57 -10.06
N SER A 25 -2.34 -1.54 -11.19
CA SER A 25 -2.37 -2.62 -12.19
C SER A 25 -0.98 -3.04 -12.70
N PHE A 26 0.08 -2.67 -12.00
CA PHE A 26 1.44 -2.92 -12.46
C PHE A 26 2.13 -4.01 -11.65
N ASP A 27 3.00 -4.78 -12.31
CA ASP A 27 3.92 -5.70 -11.64
C ASP A 27 4.96 -4.94 -10.78
N ILE A 28 5.68 -5.67 -9.94
CA ILE A 28 6.61 -5.11 -8.95
C ILE A 28 7.72 -4.26 -9.61
N GLU A 29 8.21 -4.67 -10.80
CA GLU A 29 9.29 -3.95 -11.49
C GLU A 29 8.79 -2.61 -12.04
N ASN A 30 7.64 -2.61 -12.70
CA ASN A 30 6.99 -1.40 -13.21
C ASN A 30 6.57 -0.46 -12.06
N LYS A 31 6.09 -1.02 -10.94
CA LYS A 31 5.74 -0.25 -9.74
C LYS A 31 6.91 0.59 -9.24
N THR A 32 8.11 0.01 -9.11
CA THR A 32 9.31 0.71 -8.67
C THR A 32 9.67 1.86 -9.62
N GLY A 33 9.57 1.63 -10.92
CA GLY A 33 9.80 2.65 -11.94
C GLY A 33 8.83 3.83 -11.84
N ILE A 34 7.53 3.53 -11.70
CA ILE A 34 6.47 4.54 -11.57
C ILE A 34 6.64 5.35 -10.28
N MET A 35 6.90 4.70 -9.14
CA MET A 35 7.12 5.42 -7.88
C MET A 35 8.36 6.31 -7.91
N SER A 36 9.44 5.88 -8.60
CA SER A 36 10.64 6.69 -8.81
C SER A 36 10.36 7.90 -9.70
N PHE A 37 9.60 7.71 -10.78
CA PHE A 37 9.16 8.80 -11.66
C PHE A 37 8.25 9.78 -10.91
N LEU A 38 7.28 9.27 -10.14
CA LEU A 38 6.36 10.08 -9.33
C LEU A 38 7.15 10.93 -8.31
N ARG A 39 8.11 10.34 -7.61
CA ARG A 39 9.00 11.06 -6.68
C ARG A 39 9.74 12.20 -7.38
N TYR A 40 10.30 11.95 -8.56
CA TYR A 40 11.03 12.94 -9.33
C TYR A 40 10.11 14.10 -9.77
N GLN A 41 8.94 13.82 -10.29
CA GLN A 41 7.99 14.84 -10.74
C GLN A 41 7.42 15.65 -9.55
N LEU A 42 6.99 14.99 -8.50
CA LEU A 42 6.53 15.67 -7.27
C LEU A 42 7.62 16.59 -6.70
N GLY A 43 8.88 16.12 -6.71
CA GLY A 43 10.01 16.95 -6.30
C GLY A 43 10.12 18.23 -7.10
N LYS A 44 10.03 18.14 -8.44
CA LYS A 44 10.07 19.33 -9.30
C LYS A 44 8.93 20.32 -9.02
N PHE A 45 7.70 19.81 -8.90
CA PHE A 45 6.53 20.65 -8.67
C PHE A 45 6.51 21.29 -7.27
N LEU A 46 6.74 20.50 -6.23
CA LEU A 46 6.63 20.94 -4.83
C LEU A 46 7.83 21.81 -4.39
N LEU A 47 9.02 21.57 -4.95
CA LEU A 47 10.19 22.40 -4.70
C LEU A 47 10.25 23.61 -5.65
N GLY A 48 9.57 23.57 -6.79
CA GLY A 48 9.51 24.65 -7.76
C GLY A 48 8.58 25.80 -7.34
N ASN A 49 7.53 25.51 -6.60
CA ASN A 49 6.60 26.52 -6.07
C ASN A 49 6.01 26.05 -4.74
N LYS A 50 6.19 26.87 -3.69
CA LYS A 50 5.73 26.61 -2.32
C LYS A 50 4.21 26.51 -2.16
N ASP A 51 3.45 27.11 -3.07
CA ASP A 51 1.99 27.13 -3.04
C ASP A 51 1.38 25.92 -3.78
N THR A 52 2.20 25.14 -4.49
CA THR A 52 1.78 23.87 -5.10
C THR A 52 1.38 22.87 -4.02
N ARG A 53 0.30 22.14 -4.27
CA ARG A 53 -0.24 21.07 -3.41
C ARG A 53 -0.34 19.77 -4.19
N ALA A 54 -0.18 18.65 -3.49
CA ALA A 54 -0.35 17.33 -4.07
C ALA A 54 -1.24 16.46 -3.18
N ILE A 55 -2.14 15.72 -3.82
CA ILE A 55 -2.99 14.70 -3.19
C ILE A 55 -2.73 13.40 -3.93
N ILE A 56 -2.35 12.36 -3.19
CA ILE A 56 -2.25 10.99 -3.71
C ILE A 56 -3.34 10.17 -3.02
N MET A 57 -4.14 9.49 -3.81
CA MET A 57 -5.15 8.55 -3.35
C MET A 57 -4.75 7.15 -3.81
N THR A 58 -4.91 6.16 -2.94
CA THR A 58 -4.67 4.76 -3.27
C THR A 58 -5.42 3.85 -2.31
N HIS A 59 -5.81 2.67 -2.79
CA HIS A 59 -6.35 1.59 -1.99
C HIS A 59 -5.27 0.53 -1.64
N ASP A 60 -4.08 0.65 -2.22
CA ASP A 60 -2.95 -0.27 -2.04
C ASP A 60 -2.02 0.21 -0.92
N LEU A 61 -1.92 -0.54 0.16
CA LEU A 61 -1.08 -0.20 1.32
C LEU A 61 0.42 -0.03 1.00
N PRO A 62 1.07 -0.91 0.22
CA PRO A 62 2.43 -0.69 -0.24
C PRO A 62 2.62 0.66 -0.95
N THR A 63 1.72 1.03 -1.87
CA THR A 63 1.74 2.33 -2.56
C THR A 63 1.56 3.50 -1.60
N TYR A 64 0.70 3.35 -0.60
CA TYR A 64 0.54 4.33 0.46
C TYR A 64 1.86 4.57 1.21
N TYR A 65 2.56 3.51 1.62
CA TYR A 65 3.82 3.64 2.35
C TYR A 65 4.96 4.21 1.51
N ASP A 66 5.02 3.84 0.23
CA ASP A 66 5.98 4.40 -0.70
C ASP A 66 5.71 5.89 -0.91
N SER A 67 4.44 6.30 -1.01
CA SER A 67 4.02 7.69 -1.09
C SER A 67 4.37 8.47 0.19
N GLU A 68 4.13 7.91 1.36
CA GLU A 68 4.54 8.50 2.65
C GLU A 68 6.06 8.73 2.70
N LYS A 69 6.84 7.75 2.25
CA LYS A 69 8.30 7.86 2.17
C LYS A 69 8.72 9.00 1.24
N ILE A 70 8.08 9.10 0.06
CA ILE A 70 8.34 10.20 -0.88
C ILE A 70 8.07 11.55 -0.22
N PHE A 71 6.95 11.74 0.45
CA PHE A 71 6.64 13.01 1.13
C PHE A 71 7.60 13.31 2.28
N LYS A 72 8.04 12.32 3.05
CA LYS A 72 9.08 12.49 4.08
C LYS A 72 10.39 13.00 3.48
N GLU A 73 10.84 12.39 2.39
CA GLU A 73 12.08 12.79 1.70
C GLU A 73 11.96 14.18 1.09
N LEU A 74 10.83 14.52 0.46
CA LEU A 74 10.60 15.84 -0.13
C LEU A 74 10.50 16.95 0.94
N THR A 75 9.88 16.65 2.09
CA THR A 75 9.85 17.56 3.24
C THR A 75 11.25 17.88 3.75
N ALA A 76 12.09 16.85 3.92
CA ALA A 76 13.47 17.04 4.35
C ALA A 76 14.30 17.80 3.30
N ALA A 77 14.11 17.52 2.01
CA ALA A 77 14.77 18.22 0.92
C ALA A 77 14.35 19.70 0.87
N SER A 78 13.07 20.00 1.04
CA SER A 78 12.54 21.38 1.07
C SER A 78 13.10 22.17 2.24
N GLU A 79 13.19 21.59 3.43
CA GLU A 79 13.80 22.22 4.61
C GLU A 79 15.27 22.60 4.33
N THR A 80 16.00 21.71 3.64
CA THR A 80 17.42 21.93 3.31
C THR A 80 17.63 22.96 2.19
N ILE A 81 16.79 22.94 1.14
CA ILE A 81 16.98 23.75 -0.07
C ILE A 81 16.28 25.11 0.05
N CYS A 82 15.08 25.16 0.59
CA CYS A 82 14.21 26.34 0.63
C CYS A 82 14.11 26.96 2.03
N GLY A 83 14.60 26.28 3.07
CA GLY A 83 14.44 26.71 4.47
C GLY A 83 13.00 26.60 4.99
N GLU A 84 12.09 26.03 4.21
CA GLU A 84 10.68 25.83 4.57
C GLU A 84 10.40 24.32 4.78
N LYS A 85 9.62 24.01 5.81
CA LYS A 85 9.20 22.65 6.12
C LYS A 85 7.72 22.45 5.77
N PRO A 86 7.40 21.98 4.56
CA PRO A 86 6.02 21.72 4.19
C PRO A 86 5.44 20.60 5.06
N VAL A 87 4.15 20.69 5.33
CA VAL A 87 3.43 19.70 6.14
C VAL A 87 2.66 18.79 5.21
N TYR A 88 2.85 17.46 5.36
CA TYR A 88 1.97 16.47 4.75
C TYR A 88 1.08 15.85 5.83
N ARG A 89 -0.05 15.34 5.41
CA ARG A 89 -1.03 14.69 6.29
C ARG A 89 -1.51 13.39 5.64
N LEU A 90 -1.76 12.41 6.47
CA LEU A 90 -2.18 11.07 6.09
C LEU A 90 -3.61 10.86 6.56
N TYR A 91 -4.47 10.45 5.62
CA TYR A 91 -5.89 10.23 5.90
C TYR A 91 -6.35 8.87 5.37
N GLU A 92 -7.31 8.31 6.04
CA GLU A 92 -8.10 7.17 5.60
C GLU A 92 -9.54 7.63 5.33
N LEU A 93 -10.11 7.20 4.21
CA LEU A 93 -11.52 7.38 3.93
C LEU A 93 -12.32 6.24 4.56
N LYS A 94 -12.94 6.51 5.70
CA LYS A 94 -13.73 5.52 6.44
C LYS A 94 -15.15 6.05 6.67
N ASN A 95 -16.16 5.28 6.25
CA ASN A 95 -17.59 5.66 6.38
C ASN A 95 -17.86 7.07 5.83
N GLN A 96 -17.37 7.36 4.62
CA GLN A 96 -17.52 8.66 3.92
C GLN A 96 -16.88 9.86 4.66
N LYS A 97 -15.97 9.60 5.61
CA LYS A 97 -15.26 10.64 6.36
C LYS A 97 -13.75 10.44 6.24
N LEU A 98 -13.03 11.54 6.16
CA LEU A 98 -11.57 11.53 6.26
C LEU A 98 -11.19 11.47 7.74
N VAL A 99 -10.51 10.39 8.14
CA VAL A 99 -9.96 10.22 9.48
C VAL A 99 -8.43 10.22 9.37
N THR A 100 -7.74 10.71 10.40
CA THR A 100 -6.29 10.67 10.42
C THR A 100 -5.83 9.21 10.40
N PHE A 101 -5.00 8.85 9.43
CA PHE A 101 -4.44 7.52 9.32
C PHE A 101 -3.22 7.39 10.24
N SER A 102 -3.25 6.45 11.14
CA SER A 102 -2.14 6.11 12.02
C SER A 102 -1.96 4.60 11.99
N TYR A 103 -1.14 4.14 11.06
CA TYR A 103 -0.85 2.72 10.92
C TYR A 103 0.64 2.42 11.10
N ASN A 104 0.95 1.39 11.88
CA ASN A 104 2.32 0.97 12.09
C ASN A 104 2.61 -0.25 11.20
N LYS A 105 3.48 -0.09 10.19
CA LYS A 105 3.90 -1.17 9.25
C LYS A 105 4.25 -2.49 9.92
N ARG A 106 4.83 -2.44 11.12
CA ARG A 106 5.23 -3.65 11.86
C ARG A 106 4.06 -4.43 12.46
N GLN A 107 2.87 -3.82 12.47
CA GLN A 107 1.67 -4.41 13.07
C GLN A 107 0.65 -4.91 12.04
N GLU A 108 0.87 -4.67 10.74
CA GLU A 108 -0.09 -5.03 9.69
C GLU A 108 -0.53 -6.49 9.78
N TYR A 109 0.43 -7.41 9.74
CA TYR A 109 0.13 -8.84 9.85
C TYR A 109 -0.55 -9.20 11.18
N SER A 110 -0.08 -8.60 12.27
CA SER A 110 -0.66 -8.81 13.61
C SER A 110 -2.09 -8.27 13.72
N GLU A 111 -2.39 -7.15 13.05
CA GLU A 111 -3.75 -6.61 13.00
C GLU A 111 -4.67 -7.48 12.13
N LEU A 112 -4.19 -7.98 10.97
CA LEU A 112 -4.96 -8.93 10.16
C LEU A 112 -5.32 -10.19 10.96
N ILE A 113 -4.36 -10.80 11.66
CA ILE A 113 -4.59 -11.95 12.55
C ILE A 113 -5.62 -11.60 13.63
N LYS A 114 -5.49 -10.46 14.26
CA LYS A 114 -6.39 -10.01 15.32
C LYS A 114 -7.82 -9.82 14.83
N ILE A 115 -8.00 -9.24 13.63
CA ILE A 115 -9.32 -9.08 13.02
C ILE A 115 -9.93 -10.47 12.76
N VAL A 116 -9.20 -11.39 12.13
CA VAL A 116 -9.66 -12.75 11.84
C VAL A 116 -10.00 -13.50 13.13
N TYR A 117 -9.15 -13.39 14.15
CA TYR A 117 -9.39 -14.02 15.47
C TYR A 117 -10.66 -13.45 16.14
N ASN A 118 -10.81 -12.14 16.18
CA ASN A 118 -12.00 -11.50 16.78
C ASN A 118 -13.27 -11.85 15.99
N TYR A 119 -13.19 -11.92 14.67
CA TYR A 119 -14.33 -12.35 13.85
C TYR A 119 -14.73 -13.79 14.16
N ALA A 120 -13.77 -14.70 14.30
CA ALA A 120 -14.03 -16.10 14.67
C ALA A 120 -14.68 -16.24 16.06
N LEU A 121 -14.45 -15.29 16.96
CA LEU A 121 -15.09 -15.19 18.28
C LEU A 121 -16.46 -14.47 18.25
N GLY A 122 -16.91 -13.99 17.09
CA GLY A 122 -18.17 -13.24 16.95
C GLY A 122 -18.10 -11.78 17.41
N ASN A 123 -16.89 -11.24 17.66
CA ASN A 123 -16.70 -9.89 18.22
C ASN A 123 -16.43 -8.81 17.16
N ALA A 124 -16.32 -9.15 15.86
CA ALA A 124 -15.95 -8.25 14.78
C ALA A 124 -16.84 -8.45 13.55
N THR A 125 -18.15 -8.43 13.77
CA THR A 125 -19.19 -8.66 12.73
C THR A 125 -19.22 -7.56 11.66
N GLU A 126 -18.68 -6.39 11.93
CA GLU A 126 -18.51 -5.30 10.97
C GLU A 126 -17.61 -5.66 9.78
N TYR A 127 -16.78 -6.68 9.91
CA TYR A 127 -15.89 -7.17 8.85
C TYR A 127 -16.51 -8.29 8.00
N GLU A 128 -17.75 -8.71 8.23
CA GLU A 128 -18.40 -9.85 7.56
C GLU A 128 -18.28 -9.82 6.03
N LEU A 129 -18.46 -8.65 5.41
CA LEU A 129 -18.38 -8.48 3.96
C LEU A 129 -16.95 -8.53 3.40
N VAL A 130 -15.95 -8.32 4.23
CA VAL A 130 -14.54 -8.20 3.79
C VAL A 130 -13.62 -9.22 4.44
N ILE A 131 -14.13 -10.06 5.35
CA ILE A 131 -13.31 -11.00 6.11
C ILE A 131 -12.57 -11.99 5.22
N GLY A 132 -13.19 -12.44 4.13
CA GLY A 132 -12.55 -13.31 3.14
C GLY A 132 -11.30 -12.69 2.55
N ASN A 133 -11.38 -11.41 2.15
CA ASN A 133 -10.23 -10.69 1.62
C ASN A 133 -9.14 -10.46 2.68
N ILE A 134 -9.51 -10.18 3.92
CA ILE A 134 -8.58 -10.04 5.05
C ILE A 134 -7.86 -11.37 5.31
N MET A 135 -8.58 -12.49 5.32
CA MET A 135 -8.00 -13.82 5.45
C MET A 135 -7.03 -14.13 4.31
N ARG A 136 -7.40 -13.81 3.08
CA ARG A 136 -6.52 -13.95 1.91
C ARG A 136 -5.22 -13.16 2.11
N GLN A 137 -5.30 -11.87 2.42
CA GLN A 137 -4.12 -11.03 2.64
C GLN A 137 -3.22 -11.58 3.76
N MET A 138 -3.82 -12.07 4.86
CA MET A 138 -3.09 -12.70 5.95
C MET A 138 -2.35 -13.95 5.49
N LEU A 139 -3.02 -14.82 4.71
CA LEU A 139 -2.44 -16.06 4.19
C LEU A 139 -1.36 -15.78 3.13
N GLU A 140 -1.53 -14.80 2.25
CA GLU A 140 -0.52 -14.36 1.28
C GLU A 140 0.74 -13.84 1.99
N ALA A 141 0.57 -13.00 3.01
CA ALA A 141 1.70 -12.50 3.80
C ALA A 141 2.43 -13.65 4.53
N PHE A 142 1.69 -14.58 5.12
CA PHE A 142 2.25 -15.74 5.79
C PHE A 142 3.01 -16.66 4.81
N SER A 143 2.41 -16.96 3.65
CA SER A 143 3.00 -17.84 2.65
C SER A 143 4.31 -17.28 2.08
N THR A 144 4.32 -15.99 1.77
CA THR A 144 5.51 -15.29 1.29
C THR A 144 6.62 -15.27 2.35
N PHE A 145 6.27 -15.02 3.62
CA PHE A 145 7.25 -14.97 4.70
C PHE A 145 7.82 -16.34 5.04
N GLN A 146 6.95 -17.34 5.23
CA GLN A 146 7.33 -18.66 5.74
C GLN A 146 7.91 -19.57 4.66
N TYR A 147 7.30 -19.57 3.48
CA TYR A 147 7.63 -20.52 2.41
C TYR A 147 8.32 -19.87 1.21
N LYS A 148 8.39 -18.54 1.15
CA LYS A 148 8.92 -17.76 0.00
C LYS A 148 8.22 -18.15 -1.31
N LYS A 149 6.96 -18.49 -1.25
CA LYS A 149 6.09 -18.90 -2.35
C LYS A 149 4.84 -18.03 -2.36
N GLY A 150 4.27 -17.86 -3.54
CA GLY A 150 2.94 -17.27 -3.69
C GLY A 150 1.88 -18.14 -3.02
N PHE A 151 0.74 -17.53 -2.71
CA PHE A 151 -0.36 -18.23 -2.06
C PHE A 151 -0.93 -19.34 -2.96
N ASP A 152 -1.01 -19.10 -4.26
CA ASP A 152 -1.48 -20.07 -5.25
C ASP A 152 -0.56 -21.31 -5.34
N ASP A 153 0.75 -21.09 -5.24
CA ASP A 153 1.74 -22.17 -5.25
C ASP A 153 1.64 -23.06 -4.01
N ILE A 154 1.31 -22.47 -2.85
CA ILE A 154 1.18 -23.20 -1.58
C ILE A 154 -0.07 -24.07 -1.55
N SER A 155 -1.17 -23.59 -2.11
CA SER A 155 -2.44 -24.30 -2.13
C SER A 155 -2.39 -25.61 -2.89
N THR A 156 -1.47 -25.72 -3.84
CA THR A 156 -1.27 -26.91 -4.69
C THR A 156 -0.04 -27.73 -4.30
N ASP A 157 0.79 -27.23 -3.36
CA ASP A 157 2.02 -27.90 -2.96
C ASP A 157 1.73 -29.10 -2.03
N GLN A 158 1.86 -30.32 -2.55
CA GLN A 158 1.60 -31.55 -1.83
C GLN A 158 2.48 -31.71 -0.58
N SER A 159 3.67 -31.13 -0.55
CA SER A 159 4.55 -31.20 0.62
C SER A 159 4.03 -30.34 1.78
N ILE A 160 3.36 -29.25 1.47
CA ILE A 160 2.73 -28.35 2.46
C ILE A 160 1.40 -28.94 2.91
N LEU A 161 0.60 -29.43 1.97
CA LEU A 161 -0.68 -30.09 2.28
C LEU A 161 -0.48 -31.34 3.16
N ALA A 162 0.64 -32.05 3.00
CA ALA A 162 0.98 -33.21 3.85
C ALA A 162 1.28 -32.84 5.31
N LEU A 163 1.55 -31.56 5.62
CA LEU A 163 1.72 -31.08 7.00
C LEU A 163 0.40 -30.92 7.75
N LEU A 164 -0.73 -30.90 7.04
CA LEU A 164 -2.05 -30.82 7.66
C LEU A 164 -2.41 -32.19 8.27
N PRO A 165 -2.87 -32.24 9.53
CA PRO A 165 -2.99 -33.47 10.29
C PRO A 165 -4.12 -34.39 9.80
N GLU A 166 -5.12 -33.86 9.10
CA GLU A 166 -6.31 -34.60 8.66
C GLU A 166 -6.69 -34.23 7.22
N ASP A 167 -7.19 -35.20 6.46
CA ASP A 167 -7.60 -34.98 5.07
C ASP A 167 -8.77 -33.98 4.93
N VAL A 168 -9.60 -33.85 5.98
CA VAL A 168 -10.65 -32.84 6.05
C VAL A 168 -10.08 -31.44 5.97
N TYR A 169 -8.98 -31.19 6.68
CA TYR A 169 -8.32 -29.87 6.64
C TYR A 169 -7.64 -29.58 5.29
N LYS A 170 -7.10 -30.62 4.63
CA LYS A 170 -6.55 -30.49 3.27
C LYS A 170 -7.65 -30.07 2.30
N THR A 171 -8.76 -30.83 2.28
CA THR A 171 -9.91 -30.53 1.42
C THR A 171 -10.52 -29.16 1.72
N TYR A 172 -10.60 -28.78 3.01
CA TYR A 172 -11.07 -27.46 3.42
C TYR A 172 -10.12 -26.36 2.93
N PHE A 173 -8.83 -26.55 3.07
CA PHE A 173 -7.82 -25.59 2.63
C PHE A 173 -7.83 -25.42 1.11
N GLU A 174 -7.87 -26.50 0.34
CA GLU A 174 -8.01 -26.47 -1.12
C GLU A 174 -9.30 -25.74 -1.55
N ASN A 175 -10.44 -26.03 -0.91
CA ASN A 175 -11.71 -25.37 -1.21
C ASN A 175 -11.74 -23.90 -0.80
N LEU A 176 -11.14 -23.56 0.34
CA LEU A 176 -11.01 -22.17 0.80
C LEU A 176 -10.23 -21.36 -0.23
N MET A 177 -9.13 -21.93 -0.73
CA MET A 177 -8.29 -21.33 -1.74
C MET A 177 -9.05 -21.07 -3.03
N TYR A 178 -9.81 -22.05 -3.51
CA TYR A 178 -10.60 -21.93 -4.74
C TYR A 178 -11.69 -20.85 -4.66
N ARG A 179 -12.13 -20.49 -3.45
CA ARG A 179 -13.15 -19.45 -3.24
C ARG A 179 -12.57 -18.06 -2.96
N LEU A 180 -11.28 -17.98 -2.61
CA LEU A 180 -10.62 -16.73 -2.30
C LEU A 180 -9.83 -16.16 -3.50
N ILE A 181 -9.65 -16.94 -4.57
CA ILE A 181 -9.09 -16.53 -5.85
C ILE A 181 -10.24 -16.04 -6.76
#